data_cbeb8d2eb1f8f586be7268499145b998
#
_entry.id   cbeb8d2eb1f8f586be7268499145b998
#
_cell.length_a   1.000
_cell.length_b   1.000
_cell.length_c   1.000
_cell.angle_alpha   90.00
_cell.angle_beta   90.00
_cell.angle_gamma   90.00
#
_symmetry.space_group_name_H-M   'P 1'
#
loop_
_entity.id
_entity.type
_entity.pdbx_description
1 polymer ?
#
loop_
_entity_poly.entity_id
_entity_poly.type
_entity_poly.pdbx_seq_one_letter_code
_entity_poly.pdbx_strand_id
1 'polypeptide(L)'
;MRENKPGVWALTHAKVYIEPGSILDDATILIRDGLIENVGRDIRIPKDATALDMSGKTIYPGFIDSWVEISAQSEKITPHDAHWNHKVNARRNLSSQYQPQKKKMESLHKIGFTTAHIVPDSGIFQGQTALVQLNNEGTVLKSGVGQDIAYEVDGWGSDDYPNSLLGVIALLRQTFLDANWYGKAIEKTSQFPQANPPLKNNKDLDILSLWIHENRPFIFETNHELSTL
;
A
#
# COMPACT_ATOMS: atom_id res chain seq x y z
N MET A 1 -16.06 -18.87 -28.38
CA MET A 1 -16.56 -17.56 -28.85
C MET A 1 -15.87 -16.49 -28.04
N ARG A 2 -15.09 -15.60 -28.67
CA ARG A 2 -14.59 -14.40 -27.98
C ARG A 2 -15.80 -13.49 -27.79
N GLU A 3 -16.21 -13.23 -26.53
CA GLU A 3 -17.14 -12.15 -26.23
C GLU A 3 -16.50 -10.83 -26.67
N ASN A 4 -17.02 -10.30 -27.77
CA ASN A 4 -16.60 -8.98 -28.25
C ASN A 4 -17.28 -7.95 -27.35
N LYS A 5 -16.74 -7.71 -26.15
CA LYS A 5 -17.21 -6.62 -25.30
C LYS A 5 -16.81 -5.32 -25.99
N PRO A 6 -17.79 -4.42 -26.27
CA PRO A 6 -17.43 -3.14 -26.85
C PRO A 6 -16.42 -2.44 -25.95
N GLY A 7 -15.25 -2.08 -26.48
CA GLY A 7 -14.21 -1.38 -25.75
C GLY A 7 -14.56 0.07 -25.41
N VAL A 8 -15.68 0.59 -25.94
CA VAL A 8 -16.10 2.00 -25.78
C VAL A 8 -17.50 2.07 -25.19
N TRP A 9 -17.60 2.81 -24.07
CA TRP A 9 -18.86 3.06 -23.37
C TRP A 9 -19.08 4.55 -23.20
N ALA A 10 -20.33 5.00 -23.36
CA ALA A 10 -20.74 6.35 -23.04
C ALA A 10 -21.84 6.31 -21.96
N LEU A 11 -21.56 6.78 -20.75
CA LEU A 11 -22.54 6.94 -19.69
C LEU A 11 -23.12 8.34 -19.81
N THR A 12 -24.38 8.45 -20.25
CA THR A 12 -25.01 9.74 -20.62
C THR A 12 -26.01 10.20 -19.57
N HIS A 13 -26.25 11.52 -19.52
CA HIS A 13 -27.31 12.15 -18.69
C HIS A 13 -27.16 11.88 -17.19
N ALA A 14 -25.94 11.71 -16.71
CA ALA A 14 -25.66 11.52 -15.29
C ALA A 14 -25.36 12.82 -14.56
N LYS A 15 -25.65 12.86 -13.26
CA LYS A 15 -24.99 13.80 -12.35
C LYS A 15 -23.63 13.21 -11.96
N VAL A 16 -22.53 13.90 -12.29
CA VAL A 16 -21.16 13.38 -12.08
C VAL A 16 -20.41 14.25 -11.08
N TYR A 17 -19.88 13.61 -10.05
CA TYR A 17 -18.90 14.20 -9.14
C TYR A 17 -17.51 13.87 -9.65
N ILE A 18 -16.72 14.90 -10.01
CA ILE A 18 -15.34 14.72 -10.51
C ILE A 18 -14.38 14.71 -9.34
N GLU A 19 -14.52 15.71 -8.47
CA GLU A 19 -13.72 15.91 -7.26
C GLU A 19 -14.54 16.68 -6.21
N PRO A 20 -14.10 16.79 -4.96
CA PRO A 20 -14.80 17.57 -3.95
C PRO A 20 -15.07 19.01 -4.42
N GLY A 21 -16.35 19.37 -4.46
CA GLY A 21 -16.78 20.70 -4.92
C GLY A 21 -16.99 20.85 -6.43
N SER A 22 -16.61 19.88 -7.25
CA SER A 22 -16.80 19.90 -8.69
C SER A 22 -17.88 18.91 -9.14
N ILE A 23 -19.02 19.43 -9.56
CA ILE A 23 -20.20 18.65 -9.95
C ILE A 23 -20.64 19.07 -11.36
N LEU A 24 -20.90 18.09 -12.20
CA LEU A 24 -21.52 18.29 -13.50
C LEU A 24 -22.91 17.65 -13.50
N ASP A 25 -23.94 18.45 -13.78
CA ASP A 25 -25.28 17.95 -14.05
C ASP A 25 -25.41 17.66 -15.55
N ASP A 26 -26.17 16.64 -15.90
CA ASP A 26 -26.41 16.19 -17.29
C ASP A 26 -25.11 15.95 -18.07
N ALA A 27 -24.20 15.19 -17.46
CA ALA A 27 -22.88 14.94 -18.02
C ALA A 27 -22.79 13.55 -18.67
N THR A 28 -21.85 13.44 -19.59
CA THR A 28 -21.45 12.19 -20.22
C THR A 28 -20.04 11.79 -19.80
N ILE A 29 -19.85 10.53 -19.45
CA ILE A 29 -18.54 9.92 -19.25
C ILE A 29 -18.25 9.00 -20.42
N LEU A 30 -17.18 9.26 -21.17
CA LEU A 30 -16.70 8.38 -22.23
C LEU A 30 -15.58 7.51 -21.70
N ILE A 31 -15.76 6.19 -21.83
CA ILE A 31 -14.79 5.18 -21.38
C ILE A 31 -14.32 4.41 -22.59
N ARG A 32 -13.00 4.30 -22.78
CA ARG A 32 -12.38 3.49 -23.83
C ARG A 32 -11.35 2.56 -23.22
N ASP A 33 -11.45 1.28 -23.55
CA ASP A 33 -10.53 0.23 -23.10
C ASP A 33 -10.28 0.22 -21.57
N GLY A 34 -11.35 0.50 -20.81
CA GLY A 34 -11.32 0.54 -19.35
C GLY A 34 -10.78 1.85 -18.72
N LEU A 35 -10.43 2.84 -19.55
CA LEU A 35 -9.97 4.15 -19.11
C LEU A 35 -11.01 5.23 -19.39
N ILE A 36 -11.14 6.20 -18.50
CA ILE A 36 -11.97 7.38 -18.75
C ILE A 36 -11.23 8.27 -19.76
N GLU A 37 -11.81 8.37 -20.96
CA GLU A 37 -11.26 9.19 -22.05
C GLU A 37 -11.69 10.66 -21.90
N ASN A 38 -12.94 10.90 -21.52
CA ASN A 38 -13.47 12.25 -21.36
C ASN A 38 -14.66 12.29 -20.40
N VAL A 39 -14.85 13.45 -19.72
CA VAL A 39 -16.00 13.72 -18.86
C VAL A 39 -16.47 15.15 -19.13
N GLY A 40 -17.73 15.35 -19.44
CA GLY A 40 -18.27 16.69 -19.70
C GLY A 40 -19.75 16.68 -20.12
N ARG A 41 -20.33 17.86 -20.39
CA ARG A 41 -21.72 18.00 -20.80
C ARG A 41 -21.93 17.73 -22.30
N ASP A 42 -21.07 18.31 -23.15
CA ASP A 42 -21.22 18.28 -24.59
C ASP A 42 -20.19 17.34 -25.27
N ILE A 43 -20.10 16.12 -24.77
CA ILE A 43 -19.18 15.14 -25.32
C ILE A 43 -19.79 14.48 -26.56
N ARG A 44 -19.05 14.54 -27.68
CA ARG A 44 -19.42 13.81 -28.88
C ARG A 44 -19.25 12.30 -28.67
N ILE A 45 -20.34 11.58 -28.68
CA ILE A 45 -20.34 10.12 -28.54
C ILE A 45 -19.84 9.49 -29.85
N PRO A 46 -18.75 8.70 -29.82
CA PRO A 46 -18.28 7.96 -31.00
C PRO A 46 -19.29 6.94 -31.48
N LYS A 47 -19.28 6.66 -32.79
CA LYS A 47 -20.23 5.70 -33.40
C LYS A 47 -20.03 4.27 -32.92
N ASP A 48 -18.84 3.93 -32.45
CA ASP A 48 -18.45 2.63 -31.91
C ASP A 48 -18.75 2.50 -30.40
N ALA A 49 -19.25 3.56 -29.75
CA ALA A 49 -19.57 3.54 -28.32
C ALA A 49 -20.96 2.92 -28.07
N THR A 50 -21.05 2.11 -27.02
CA THR A 50 -22.34 1.70 -26.44
C THR A 50 -22.77 2.76 -25.45
N ALA A 51 -23.88 3.44 -25.77
CA ALA A 51 -24.46 4.46 -24.87
C ALA A 51 -25.36 3.81 -23.81
N LEU A 52 -25.18 4.20 -22.56
CA LEU A 52 -26.02 3.83 -21.42
C LEU A 52 -26.62 5.11 -20.84
N ASP A 53 -27.95 5.19 -20.83
CA ASP A 53 -28.66 6.30 -20.19
C ASP A 53 -28.62 6.16 -18.67
N MET A 54 -28.03 7.17 -18.01
CA MET A 54 -27.88 7.29 -16.58
C MET A 54 -28.75 8.41 -15.98
N SER A 55 -29.83 8.78 -16.68
CA SER A 55 -30.79 9.78 -16.21
C SER A 55 -31.27 9.48 -14.79
N GLY A 56 -31.23 10.49 -13.92
CA GLY A 56 -31.60 10.36 -12.51
C GLY A 56 -30.59 9.63 -11.62
N LYS A 57 -29.44 9.23 -12.16
CA LYS A 57 -28.36 8.59 -11.40
C LYS A 57 -27.23 9.58 -11.11
N THR A 58 -26.56 9.35 -10.01
CA THR A 58 -25.34 10.08 -9.63
C THR A 58 -24.14 9.15 -9.73
N ILE A 59 -23.09 9.60 -10.38
CA ILE A 59 -21.83 8.85 -10.53
C ILE A 59 -20.74 9.52 -9.69
N TYR A 60 -20.06 8.74 -8.89
CA TYR A 60 -18.90 9.13 -8.08
C TYR A 60 -17.66 8.38 -8.54
N PRO A 61 -16.45 8.94 -8.34
CA PRO A 61 -15.22 8.15 -8.39
C PRO A 61 -15.30 6.98 -7.42
N GLY A 62 -14.66 5.88 -7.74
CA GLY A 62 -14.57 4.75 -6.82
C GLY A 62 -13.82 5.14 -5.53
N PHE A 63 -14.31 4.65 -4.39
CA PHE A 63 -13.67 4.91 -3.11
C PHE A 63 -12.36 4.15 -2.96
N ILE A 64 -11.45 4.73 -2.17
CA ILE A 64 -10.19 4.11 -1.76
C ILE A 64 -10.35 3.67 -0.31
N ASP A 65 -10.22 2.37 -0.06
CA ASP A 65 -10.10 1.87 1.30
C ASP A 65 -8.68 2.17 1.79
N SER A 66 -8.58 2.97 2.83
CA SER A 66 -7.30 3.45 3.34
C SER A 66 -6.55 2.42 4.18
N TRP A 67 -7.22 1.33 4.60
CA TRP A 67 -6.63 0.34 5.49
C TRP A 67 -7.22 -1.05 5.30
N VAL A 68 -6.50 -1.91 4.60
CA VAL A 68 -6.88 -3.31 4.41
C VAL A 68 -5.74 -4.21 4.83
N GLU A 69 -5.86 -4.83 5.98
CA GLU A 69 -4.88 -5.79 6.49
C GLU A 69 -4.84 -7.05 5.64
N ILE A 70 -3.62 -7.46 5.32
CA ILE A 70 -3.34 -8.68 4.57
C ILE A 70 -2.27 -9.48 5.28
N SER A 71 -2.56 -10.76 5.49
CA SER A 71 -1.56 -11.68 6.03
C SER A 71 -0.40 -11.83 5.06
N ALA A 72 0.72 -11.25 5.45
CA ALA A 72 1.93 -11.28 4.67
C ALA A 72 2.74 -12.54 5.00
N GLN A 73 3.14 -13.26 3.98
CA GLN A 73 4.04 -14.40 4.17
C GLN A 73 5.44 -13.88 4.54
N SER A 74 6.05 -14.51 5.54
CA SER A 74 7.45 -14.24 5.83
C SER A 74 8.30 -14.77 4.68
N GLU A 75 9.08 -13.90 4.07
CA GLU A 75 10.07 -14.33 3.09
C GLU A 75 11.05 -15.32 3.76
N LYS A 76 11.30 -16.44 3.09
CA LYS A 76 12.34 -17.38 3.51
C LYS A 76 13.70 -16.72 3.28
N ILE A 77 14.21 -16.06 4.30
CA ILE A 77 15.59 -15.56 4.30
C ILE A 77 16.44 -16.40 5.24
N THR A 78 17.72 -16.40 4.92
CA THR A 78 18.70 -16.95 5.85
C THR A 78 18.68 -16.15 7.14
N PRO A 79 18.69 -16.79 8.32
CA PRO A 79 18.71 -16.07 9.61
C PRO A 79 19.88 -15.07 9.72
N HIS A 80 20.89 -15.24 8.87
CA HIS A 80 22.06 -14.36 8.80
C HIS A 80 21.77 -12.98 8.20
N ASP A 81 20.77 -12.87 7.32
CA ASP A 81 20.44 -11.65 6.60
C ASP A 81 19.25 -10.88 7.21
N ALA A 82 18.64 -11.45 8.25
CA ALA A 82 17.52 -10.85 8.95
C ALA A 82 17.97 -10.00 10.14
N HIS A 83 17.10 -9.10 10.57
CA HIS A 83 17.24 -8.43 11.86
C HIS A 83 17.23 -9.48 13.00
N TRP A 84 17.98 -9.20 14.10
CA TRP A 84 18.06 -10.12 15.23
C TRP A 84 16.72 -10.35 15.94
N ASN A 85 15.82 -9.39 15.90
CA ASN A 85 14.45 -9.51 16.41
C ASN A 85 13.50 -9.83 15.25
N HIS A 86 12.80 -10.96 15.34
CA HIS A 86 11.90 -11.46 14.30
C HIS A 86 10.63 -10.61 14.07
N LYS A 87 10.33 -9.68 15.01
CA LYS A 87 9.22 -8.71 14.85
C LYS A 87 9.62 -7.51 13.98
N VAL A 88 10.88 -7.44 13.53
CA VAL A 88 11.37 -6.45 12.56
C VAL A 88 11.42 -7.09 11.18
N ASN A 89 10.47 -6.74 10.33
CA ASN A 89 10.28 -7.29 8.99
C ASN A 89 10.22 -6.19 7.91
N ALA A 90 11.08 -5.18 8.04
CA ALA A 90 11.09 -4.01 7.15
C ALA A 90 11.27 -4.34 5.65
N ARG A 91 11.95 -5.47 5.34
CA ARG A 91 12.14 -5.99 3.98
C ARG A 91 10.88 -6.56 3.33
N ARG A 92 9.86 -6.92 4.15
CA ARG A 92 8.60 -7.45 3.64
C ARG A 92 7.96 -6.44 2.70
N ASN A 93 7.53 -6.89 1.52
CA ASN A 93 6.94 -6.01 0.52
C ASN A 93 5.63 -6.60 0.02
N LEU A 94 4.51 -5.98 0.39
CA LEU A 94 3.18 -6.47 0.00
C LEU A 94 2.92 -6.39 -1.49
N SER A 95 3.56 -5.49 -2.21
CA SER A 95 3.36 -5.39 -3.66
C SER A 95 3.76 -6.65 -4.42
N SER A 96 4.77 -7.38 -3.92
CA SER A 96 5.22 -8.64 -4.52
C SER A 96 4.44 -9.86 -4.04
N GLN A 97 3.71 -9.74 -2.94
CA GLN A 97 3.00 -10.84 -2.27
C GLN A 97 1.48 -10.77 -2.45
N TYR A 98 0.98 -9.65 -2.96
CA TYR A 98 -0.46 -9.44 -3.09
C TYR A 98 -1.11 -10.46 -4.02
N GLN A 99 -2.09 -11.17 -3.48
CA GLN A 99 -2.97 -12.04 -4.24
C GLN A 99 -4.42 -11.64 -4.00
N PRO A 100 -5.17 -11.32 -5.06
CA PRO A 100 -6.53 -10.84 -4.94
C PRO A 100 -7.44 -11.92 -4.35
N GLN A 101 -8.17 -11.57 -3.30
CA GLN A 101 -9.17 -12.42 -2.67
C GLN A 101 -10.56 -12.07 -3.24
N LYS A 102 -11.04 -12.84 -4.20
CA LYS A 102 -12.28 -12.57 -4.95
C LYS A 102 -13.47 -12.19 -4.07
N LYS A 103 -13.74 -12.95 -3.00
CA LYS A 103 -14.87 -12.67 -2.09
C LYS A 103 -14.73 -11.33 -1.37
N LYS A 104 -13.53 -10.99 -0.89
CA LYS A 104 -13.25 -9.72 -0.21
C LYS A 104 -13.40 -8.55 -1.18
N MET A 105 -12.89 -8.69 -2.40
CA MET A 105 -13.04 -7.67 -3.45
C MET A 105 -14.49 -7.44 -3.86
N GLU A 106 -15.27 -8.50 -4.08
CA GLU A 106 -16.69 -8.38 -4.42
C GLU A 106 -17.50 -7.68 -3.32
N SER A 107 -17.17 -7.90 -2.04
CA SER A 107 -17.82 -7.20 -0.93
C SER A 107 -17.48 -5.72 -0.92
N LEU A 108 -16.23 -5.34 -1.17
CA LEU A 108 -15.79 -3.96 -1.24
C LEU A 108 -16.38 -3.23 -2.47
N HIS A 109 -16.44 -3.91 -3.62
CA HIS A 109 -17.08 -3.34 -4.83
C HIS A 109 -18.55 -3.02 -4.62
N LYS A 110 -19.30 -3.87 -3.88
CA LYS A 110 -20.73 -3.63 -3.59
C LYS A 110 -20.99 -2.33 -2.83
N ILE A 111 -20.02 -1.86 -2.08
CA ILE A 111 -20.08 -0.61 -1.30
C ILE A 111 -19.29 0.53 -1.92
N GLY A 112 -18.78 0.33 -3.15
CA GLY A 112 -18.21 1.37 -4.00
C GLY A 112 -16.69 1.54 -3.92
N PHE A 113 -15.96 0.66 -3.22
CA PHE A 113 -14.49 0.70 -3.22
C PHE A 113 -13.92 0.05 -4.48
N THR A 114 -12.97 0.71 -5.12
CA THR A 114 -12.27 0.23 -6.32
C THR A 114 -10.78 0.04 -6.11
N THR A 115 -10.25 0.64 -5.06
CA THR A 115 -8.84 0.66 -4.71
C THR A 115 -8.68 0.44 -3.21
N ALA A 116 -7.61 -0.20 -2.79
CA ALA A 116 -7.27 -0.41 -1.38
C ALA A 116 -5.80 -0.13 -1.11
N HIS A 117 -5.53 0.51 0.02
CA HIS A 117 -4.22 0.55 0.64
C HIS A 117 -4.08 -0.69 1.51
N ILE A 118 -3.22 -1.60 1.07
CA ILE A 118 -2.97 -2.86 1.77
C ILE A 118 -1.79 -2.72 2.73
N VAL A 119 -1.97 -3.24 3.94
CA VAL A 119 -0.99 -3.20 5.02
C VAL A 119 -0.73 -4.61 5.54
N PRO A 120 0.47 -4.91 6.04
CA PRO A 120 0.75 -6.21 6.68
C PRO A 120 0.03 -6.30 8.04
N ASP A 121 -0.19 -7.50 8.54
CA ASP A 121 -0.94 -7.76 9.78
C ASP A 121 -0.09 -8.22 10.96
N SER A 122 1.24 -8.20 10.85
CA SER A 122 2.08 -8.79 11.91
C SER A 122 3.49 -8.23 11.98
N GLY A 123 3.98 -8.11 13.20
CA GLY A 123 5.29 -7.59 13.56
C GLY A 123 5.23 -6.20 14.18
N ILE A 124 6.40 -5.63 14.52
CA ILE A 124 6.54 -4.24 14.97
C ILE A 124 6.92 -3.37 13.78
N PHE A 125 8.02 -3.66 13.08
CA PHE A 125 8.18 -3.21 11.71
C PHE A 125 7.52 -4.24 10.82
N GLN A 126 6.33 -3.92 10.34
CA GLN A 126 5.51 -4.88 9.64
C GLN A 126 5.90 -5.06 8.17
N GLY A 127 6.41 -4.01 7.54
CA GLY A 127 6.87 -4.03 6.15
C GLY A 127 6.31 -2.92 5.29
N GLN A 128 6.59 -3.02 4.01
CA GLN A 128 6.20 -2.02 3.01
C GLN A 128 4.76 -2.26 2.55
N THR A 129 3.97 -1.20 2.61
CA THR A 129 2.57 -1.18 2.19
C THR A 129 2.45 -0.91 0.69
N ALA A 130 1.29 -1.18 0.10
CA ALA A 130 1.05 -0.94 -1.30
C ALA A 130 -0.38 -0.44 -1.57
N LEU A 131 -0.56 0.28 -2.67
CA LEU A 131 -1.86 0.64 -3.20
C LEU A 131 -2.20 -0.32 -4.34
N VAL A 132 -3.35 -0.97 -4.25
CA VAL A 132 -3.79 -1.99 -5.21
C VAL A 132 -5.16 -1.68 -5.75
N GLN A 133 -5.38 -2.03 -7.01
CA GLN A 133 -6.70 -2.01 -7.60
C GLN A 133 -7.45 -3.28 -7.18
N LEU A 134 -8.72 -3.13 -6.80
CA LEU A 134 -9.58 -4.24 -6.41
C LEU A 134 -10.13 -4.94 -7.66
N ASN A 135 -9.26 -5.51 -8.47
CA ASN A 135 -9.61 -6.27 -9.67
C ASN A 135 -9.13 -7.73 -9.56
N ASN A 136 -9.59 -8.58 -10.47
CA ASN A 136 -9.24 -10.01 -10.45
C ASN A 136 -7.76 -10.27 -10.78
N GLU A 137 -7.06 -9.29 -11.34
CA GLU A 137 -5.66 -9.40 -11.76
C GLU A 137 -4.70 -9.03 -10.64
N GLY A 138 -5.20 -8.36 -9.59
CA GLY A 138 -4.36 -7.91 -8.48
C GLY A 138 -3.37 -6.82 -8.87
N THR A 139 -3.82 -5.87 -9.68
CA THR A 139 -2.96 -4.79 -10.18
C THR A 139 -2.45 -3.92 -9.05
N VAL A 140 -1.13 -3.86 -8.90
CA VAL A 140 -0.46 -2.93 -7.97
C VAL A 140 -0.33 -1.57 -8.64
N LEU A 141 -0.98 -0.57 -8.06
CA LEU A 141 -0.93 0.82 -8.55
C LEU A 141 0.31 1.55 -8.05
N LYS A 142 0.71 1.30 -6.80
CA LYS A 142 1.91 1.88 -6.20
C LYS A 142 2.48 0.95 -5.15
N SER A 143 3.76 0.64 -5.24
CA SER A 143 4.52 -0.09 -4.23
C SER A 143 5.22 0.87 -3.26
N GLY A 144 5.50 0.41 -2.05
CA GLY A 144 6.25 1.21 -1.06
C GLY A 144 5.55 2.53 -0.74
N VAL A 145 4.26 2.50 -0.43
CA VAL A 145 3.47 3.68 -0.05
C VAL A 145 3.91 4.17 1.32
N GLY A 146 4.14 3.26 2.26
CA GLY A 146 4.64 3.52 3.60
C GLY A 146 5.37 2.29 4.15
N GLN A 147 6.21 2.52 5.16
CA GLN A 147 6.75 1.46 6.01
C GLN A 147 5.87 1.39 7.24
N ASP A 148 5.18 0.26 7.41
CA ASP A 148 4.22 0.09 8.48
C ASP A 148 4.86 -0.34 9.78
N ILE A 149 4.43 0.28 10.89
CA ILE A 149 4.96 0.10 12.24
C ILE A 149 3.81 0.01 13.23
N ALA A 150 3.72 -1.09 13.98
CA ALA A 150 2.75 -1.25 15.04
C ALA A 150 3.37 -1.06 16.43
N TYR A 151 2.63 -0.40 17.31
CA TYR A 151 2.98 -0.31 18.73
C TYR A 151 2.51 -1.53 19.53
N GLU A 152 1.57 -2.28 19.01
CA GLU A 152 1.06 -3.49 19.63
C GLU A 152 1.75 -4.73 19.06
N VAL A 153 1.92 -5.71 19.92
CA VAL A 153 2.42 -7.03 19.57
C VAL A 153 1.48 -8.08 20.13
N ASP A 154 1.22 -9.10 19.35
CA ASP A 154 0.54 -10.28 19.84
C ASP A 154 1.35 -10.91 20.97
N GLY A 155 0.65 -11.26 22.07
CA GLY A 155 1.27 -12.00 23.17
C GLY A 155 1.90 -11.11 24.26
N TRP A 156 1.27 -10.01 24.63
CA TRP A 156 1.60 -9.27 25.85
C TRP A 156 1.74 -10.21 27.06
N GLY A 157 2.88 -10.10 27.75
CA GLY A 157 3.19 -10.98 28.88
C GLY A 157 3.83 -12.31 28.51
N SER A 158 4.15 -12.56 27.25
CA SER A 158 5.00 -13.70 26.82
C SER A 158 6.46 -13.45 27.20
N ASP A 159 7.28 -14.52 27.18
CA ASP A 159 8.73 -14.40 27.37
C ASP A 159 9.43 -13.82 26.13
N ASP A 160 8.71 -13.56 25.06
CA ASP A 160 9.22 -13.07 23.78
C ASP A 160 9.36 -11.53 23.78
N TYR A 161 10.58 -11.05 23.55
CA TYR A 161 10.87 -9.61 23.53
C TYR A 161 10.48 -8.98 22.17
N PRO A 162 9.85 -7.78 22.21
CA PRO A 162 9.34 -7.04 23.36
C PRO A 162 7.98 -7.59 23.84
N ASN A 163 7.77 -7.53 25.15
CA ASN A 163 6.54 -7.97 25.81
C ASN A 163 5.82 -6.84 26.57
N SER A 164 6.21 -5.61 26.31
CA SER A 164 5.62 -4.39 26.91
C SER A 164 5.76 -3.22 25.95
N LEU A 165 4.89 -2.21 26.09
CA LEU A 165 4.94 -0.99 25.28
C LEU A 165 6.30 -0.29 25.38
N LEU A 166 6.89 -0.23 26.57
CA LEU A 166 8.23 0.34 26.77
C LEU A 166 9.30 -0.43 25.99
N GLY A 167 9.19 -1.76 25.96
CA GLY A 167 10.05 -2.63 25.15
C GLY A 167 9.88 -2.39 23.66
N VAL A 168 8.63 -2.18 23.17
CA VAL A 168 8.36 -1.81 21.77
C VAL A 168 9.04 -0.49 21.42
N ILE A 169 8.85 0.55 22.25
CA ILE A 169 9.47 1.87 22.03
C ILE A 169 10.99 1.75 22.03
N ALA A 170 11.56 0.95 22.93
CA ALA A 170 13.00 0.72 22.99
C ALA A 170 13.51 0.03 21.70
N LEU A 171 12.80 -1.00 21.23
CA LEU A 171 13.13 -1.71 19.98
C LEU A 171 13.03 -0.76 18.76
N LEU A 172 11.97 0.03 18.67
CA LEU A 172 11.80 1.01 17.59
C LEU A 172 12.99 1.98 17.54
N ARG A 173 13.29 2.62 18.67
CA ARG A 173 14.40 3.57 18.76
C ARG A 173 15.74 2.92 18.39
N GLN A 174 16.02 1.73 18.92
CA GLN A 174 17.25 1.01 18.62
C GLN A 174 17.33 0.66 17.14
N THR A 175 16.25 0.14 16.54
CA THR A 175 16.22 -0.24 15.13
C THR A 175 16.44 0.97 14.19
N PHE A 176 15.86 2.13 14.50
CA PHE A 176 16.13 3.36 13.73
C PHE A 176 17.58 3.83 13.85
N LEU A 177 18.17 3.76 15.06
CA LEU A 177 19.58 4.11 15.27
C LEU A 177 20.50 3.15 14.52
N ASP A 178 20.21 1.84 14.60
CA ASP A 178 20.96 0.79 13.91
C ASP A 178 20.87 0.95 12.39
N ALA A 179 19.69 1.25 11.83
CA ALA A 179 19.51 1.49 10.42
C ALA A 179 20.31 2.71 9.92
N ASN A 180 20.27 3.82 10.66
CA ASN A 180 21.04 5.00 10.32
C ASN A 180 22.57 4.75 10.40
N TRP A 181 23.02 4.01 11.44
CA TRP A 181 24.42 3.60 11.53
C TRP A 181 24.81 2.67 10.39
N TYR A 182 23.95 1.68 10.06
CA TYR A 182 24.20 0.69 9.02
C TYR A 182 24.37 1.33 7.64
N GLY A 183 23.52 2.28 7.27
CA GLY A 183 23.65 3.01 6.01
C GLY A 183 24.98 3.77 5.90
N LYS A 184 25.37 4.49 6.97
CA LYS A 184 26.66 5.20 7.05
C LYS A 184 27.85 4.24 6.98
N ALA A 185 27.73 3.07 7.61
CA ALA A 185 28.77 2.06 7.61
C ALA A 185 28.94 1.40 6.22
N ILE A 186 27.85 1.12 5.52
CA ILE A 186 27.90 0.65 4.11
C ILE A 186 28.61 1.69 3.24
N GLU A 187 28.22 2.95 3.33
CA GLU A 187 28.85 4.02 2.56
C GLU A 187 30.36 4.10 2.80
N LYS A 188 30.80 4.09 4.06
CA LYS A 188 32.22 4.10 4.40
C LYS A 188 32.97 2.86 3.94
N THR A 189 32.36 1.68 4.06
CA THR A 189 32.97 0.42 3.59
C THR A 189 33.13 0.40 2.08
N SER A 190 32.17 0.96 1.34
CA SER A 190 32.26 1.08 -0.12
C SER A 190 33.34 2.07 -0.56
N GLN A 191 33.50 3.18 0.18
CA GLN A 191 34.55 4.18 -0.11
C GLN A 191 35.97 3.68 0.26
N PHE A 192 36.11 2.89 1.31
CA PHE A 192 37.37 2.43 1.84
C PHE A 192 37.36 0.91 2.13
N PRO A 193 37.25 0.05 1.08
CA PRO A 193 37.03 -1.39 1.27
C PRO A 193 38.21 -2.11 1.91
N GLN A 194 39.43 -1.58 1.78
CA GLN A 194 40.64 -2.19 2.38
C GLN A 194 40.82 -1.80 3.86
N ALA A 195 40.21 -0.70 4.30
CA ALA A 195 40.35 -0.19 5.66
C ALA A 195 39.26 -0.70 6.61
N ASN A 196 38.17 -1.23 6.07
CA ASN A 196 37.02 -1.65 6.84
C ASN A 196 36.71 -3.11 6.62
N PRO A 197 36.39 -3.90 7.67
CA PRO A 197 35.93 -5.27 7.49
C PRO A 197 34.58 -5.28 6.77
N PRO A 198 34.25 -6.35 6.04
CA PRO A 198 32.94 -6.51 5.42
C PRO A 198 31.83 -6.42 6.48
N LEU A 199 30.84 -5.58 6.25
CA LEU A 199 29.66 -5.52 7.10
C LEU A 199 28.85 -6.81 6.96
N LYS A 200 28.31 -7.27 8.08
CA LYS A 200 27.32 -8.35 8.05
C LYS A 200 26.08 -7.85 7.30
N ASN A 201 25.65 -8.61 6.31
CA ASN A 201 24.44 -8.27 5.57
C ASN A 201 23.20 -8.28 6.49
N ASN A 202 22.34 -7.26 6.36
CA ASN A 202 21.09 -7.17 7.08
C ASN A 202 20.06 -6.45 6.20
N LYS A 203 19.19 -7.22 5.56
CA LYS A 203 18.19 -6.69 4.61
C LYS A 203 17.17 -5.75 5.23
N ASP A 204 16.84 -5.95 6.51
CA ASP A 204 15.90 -5.06 7.21
C ASP A 204 16.51 -3.69 7.47
N LEU A 205 17.75 -3.67 7.96
CA LEU A 205 18.46 -2.42 8.21
C LEU A 205 18.81 -1.69 6.91
N ASP A 206 19.09 -2.44 5.84
CA ASP A 206 19.37 -1.88 4.52
C ASP A 206 18.15 -1.12 3.98
N ILE A 207 16.99 -1.75 3.99
CA ILE A 207 15.73 -1.11 3.59
C ILE A 207 15.39 0.09 4.46
N LEU A 208 15.51 -0.03 5.79
CA LEU A 208 15.21 1.08 6.70
C LEU A 208 16.17 2.25 6.51
N SER A 209 17.47 1.99 6.29
CA SER A 209 18.45 3.04 6.03
C SER A 209 18.12 3.80 4.74
N LEU A 210 17.72 3.09 3.68
CA LEU A 210 17.26 3.69 2.43
C LEU A 210 16.02 4.57 2.65
N TRP A 211 15.03 4.07 3.37
CA TRP A 211 13.80 4.81 3.68
C TRP A 211 14.06 6.10 4.45
N ILE A 212 14.95 6.04 5.44
CA ILE A 212 15.38 7.22 6.20
C ILE A 212 16.11 8.22 5.30
N HIS A 213 17.05 7.73 4.49
CA HIS A 213 17.86 8.59 3.61
C HIS A 213 17.00 9.29 2.55
N GLU A 214 16.03 8.59 1.97
CA GLU A 214 15.11 9.12 0.96
C GLU A 214 13.92 9.89 1.55
N ASN A 215 13.85 10.01 2.87
CA ASN A 215 12.74 10.66 3.59
C ASN A 215 11.37 10.10 3.20
N ARG A 216 11.28 8.78 3.08
CA ARG A 216 10.02 8.08 2.77
C ARG A 216 9.11 8.01 3.99
N PRO A 217 7.77 7.91 3.80
CA PRO A 217 6.83 7.90 4.90
C PRO A 217 6.89 6.61 5.73
N PHE A 218 6.83 6.77 7.05
CA PHE A 218 6.53 5.72 8.02
C PHE A 218 5.08 5.89 8.50
N ILE A 219 4.35 4.80 8.59
CA ILE A 219 2.98 4.75 9.07
C ILE A 219 3.01 4.09 10.43
N PHE A 220 2.41 4.75 11.43
CA PHE A 220 2.38 4.22 12.78
C PHE A 220 0.94 3.85 13.14
N GLU A 221 0.73 2.56 13.40
CA GLU A 221 -0.52 2.08 13.96
C GLU A 221 -0.59 2.39 15.45
N THR A 222 -1.68 3.00 15.87
CA THR A 222 -1.89 3.29 17.29
C THR A 222 -3.34 3.10 17.65
N ASN A 223 -3.58 2.42 18.78
CA ASN A 223 -4.91 2.22 19.34
C ASN A 223 -5.22 3.21 20.46
N HIS A 224 -4.28 4.12 20.76
CA HIS A 224 -4.45 5.08 21.85
C HIS A 224 -3.94 6.47 21.45
N GLU A 225 -4.73 7.51 21.69
CA GLU A 225 -4.41 8.90 21.33
C GLU A 225 -3.06 9.37 21.87
N LEU A 226 -2.69 8.94 23.09
CA LEU A 226 -1.41 9.29 23.72
C LEU A 226 -0.18 8.62 23.07
N SER A 227 -0.38 7.63 22.22
CA SER A 227 0.73 7.00 21.48
C SER A 227 1.13 7.79 20.22
N THR A 228 0.36 8.83 19.88
CA THR A 228 0.61 9.70 18.71
C THR A 228 1.37 10.99 19.06
N LEU A 229 1.62 11.24 20.33
CA LEU A 229 2.38 12.39 20.85
C LEU A 229 3.85 12.01 21.09
#